data_51ffa23ddf8bd5dec3b487ef6c4c104f
#
_entry.id   51ffa23ddf8bd5dec3b487ef6c4c104f
#
_cell.length_a   1.000
_cell.length_b   1.000
_cell.length_c   1.000
_cell.angle_alpha   90.00
_cell.angle_beta   90.00
_cell.angle_gamma   90.00
#
_symmetry.space_group_name_H-M   'P 1'
#
loop_
_entity.id
_entity.type
_entity.pdbx_description
1 polymer ?
#
loop_
_entity_poly.entity_id
_entity_poly.type
_entity_poly.pdbx_seq_one_letter_code
_entity_poly.pdbx_strand_id
1 'polypeptide(L)'
;MTDAKTSRARLARLEHEFAADIAAVALLLDLPTAKRDAEQLGRSWRAACVSHSALRTLVRDIWRETATRRTPASGDRAALHDLHIAAKDVRSRLRDWARYARIVERQITPAPAPLFQEVGEPGTHLDIMGHVSRLFFDALHAVANPAARTQSDKAHEAMHYRDIPLPMVQFLDLIGAAYRVCLAQRGTHPLRFLDVGSGGGTKVLAATCCFDICHGLEFEDHTVATGTALLKMLGADQCTLMQGDAMRFDNYGNYDVIYFYRPLKLEALMIDMEARIFSQARRGTILLAPSGLMTPNPEQHGVRSVSGFVYVTGLNEAEVQLLQEEARHIGPCIPGHNPDHVSDCGFWEPLRDVCRRNGYLI
;
A
#
# COMPACT_ATOMS: atom_id res chain seq x y z
N MET A 1 36.49 -10.08 -34.02
CA MET A 1 36.43 -10.57 -32.63
C MET A 1 36.58 -9.38 -31.70
N THR A 2 35.58 -9.05 -30.95
CA THR A 2 35.61 -7.90 -30.04
C THR A 2 36.42 -8.29 -28.79
N ASP A 3 37.37 -7.46 -28.35
CA ASP A 3 38.10 -7.64 -27.11
C ASP A 3 37.15 -7.64 -25.89
N ALA A 4 37.43 -8.47 -24.89
CA ALA A 4 36.59 -8.57 -23.68
C ALA A 4 36.43 -7.22 -22.97
N LYS A 5 37.45 -6.36 -22.97
CA LYS A 5 37.39 -5.01 -22.42
C LYS A 5 36.40 -4.12 -23.20
N THR A 6 36.44 -4.19 -24.53
CA THR A 6 35.51 -3.45 -25.41
C THR A 6 34.08 -3.93 -25.21
N SER A 7 33.85 -5.27 -25.08
CA SER A 7 32.53 -5.81 -24.78
C SER A 7 32.04 -5.39 -23.40
N ARG A 8 32.92 -5.34 -22.39
CA ARG A 8 32.60 -4.87 -21.03
C ARG A 8 32.21 -3.37 -21.01
N ALA A 9 32.97 -2.55 -21.73
CA ALA A 9 32.63 -1.11 -21.85
C ALA A 9 31.30 -0.88 -22.58
N ARG A 10 31.03 -1.66 -23.63
CA ARG A 10 29.75 -1.63 -24.35
C ARG A 10 28.58 -2.07 -23.47
N LEU A 11 28.76 -3.12 -22.65
CA LEU A 11 27.74 -3.58 -21.71
C LEU A 11 27.40 -2.50 -20.69
N ALA A 12 28.42 -1.89 -20.06
CA ALA A 12 28.24 -0.83 -19.08
C ALA A 12 27.54 0.40 -19.68
N ARG A 13 27.87 0.76 -20.93
CA ARG A 13 27.20 1.86 -21.63
C ARG A 13 25.72 1.58 -21.86
N LEU A 14 25.37 0.41 -22.41
CA LEU A 14 23.97 0.05 -22.67
C LEU A 14 23.17 -0.12 -21.38
N GLU A 15 23.79 -0.61 -20.30
CA GLU A 15 23.18 -0.66 -18.98
C GLU A 15 22.86 0.76 -18.47
N HIS A 16 23.78 1.70 -18.63
CA HIS A 16 23.59 3.09 -18.24
C HIS A 16 22.49 3.78 -19.09
N GLU A 17 22.49 3.57 -20.41
CA GLU A 17 21.46 4.09 -21.32
C GLU A 17 20.07 3.55 -20.91
N PHE A 18 19.97 2.25 -20.66
CA PHE A 18 18.73 1.64 -20.21
C PHE A 18 18.27 2.17 -18.83
N ALA A 19 19.20 2.31 -17.89
CA ALA A 19 18.91 2.90 -16.57
C ALA A 19 18.37 4.34 -16.69
N ALA A 20 18.95 5.15 -17.59
CA ALA A 20 18.49 6.51 -17.85
C ALA A 20 17.08 6.54 -18.46
N ASP A 21 16.78 5.66 -19.41
CA ASP A 21 15.45 5.53 -20.00
C ASP A 21 14.40 5.12 -18.96
N ILE A 22 14.73 4.15 -18.08
CA ILE A 22 13.85 3.71 -16.98
C ILE A 22 13.62 4.86 -16.00
N ALA A 23 14.65 5.62 -15.64
CA ALA A 23 14.50 6.77 -14.76
C ALA A 23 13.62 7.85 -15.38
N ALA A 24 13.73 8.12 -16.70
CA ALA A 24 12.88 9.05 -17.41
C ALA A 24 11.40 8.61 -17.40
N VAL A 25 11.11 7.33 -17.58
CA VAL A 25 9.76 6.79 -17.46
C VAL A 25 9.24 6.95 -16.03
N ALA A 26 10.07 6.66 -15.03
CA ALA A 26 9.72 6.78 -13.62
C ALA A 26 9.34 8.22 -13.25
N LEU A 27 10.12 9.22 -13.70
CA LEU A 27 9.83 10.64 -13.46
C LEU A 27 8.46 11.07 -14.02
N LEU A 28 8.07 10.57 -15.19
CA LEU A 28 6.78 10.87 -15.80
C LEU A 28 5.63 10.17 -15.09
N LEU A 29 5.82 8.93 -14.64
CA LEU A 29 4.85 8.17 -13.88
C LEU A 29 4.67 8.72 -12.45
N ASP A 30 5.63 9.46 -11.91
CA ASP A 30 5.54 10.07 -10.59
C ASP A 30 4.60 11.29 -10.55
N LEU A 31 4.23 11.83 -11.69
CA LEU A 31 3.23 12.89 -11.78
C LEU A 31 1.81 12.33 -11.51
N PRO A 32 0.90 13.14 -10.92
CA PRO A 32 -0.53 12.84 -10.90
C PRO A 32 -1.06 12.50 -12.29
N THR A 33 -1.98 11.58 -12.40
CA THR A 33 -2.48 11.07 -13.70
C THR A 33 -2.99 12.20 -14.60
N ALA A 34 -3.71 13.17 -14.04
CA ALA A 34 -4.20 14.33 -14.78
C ALA A 34 -3.10 15.27 -15.31
N LYS A 35 -1.86 15.17 -14.80
CA LYS A 35 -0.71 15.99 -15.21
C LYS A 35 0.27 15.25 -16.10
N ARG A 36 0.00 13.97 -16.42
CA ARG A 36 0.88 13.16 -17.28
C ARG A 36 0.64 13.50 -18.75
N ASP A 37 1.73 13.78 -19.45
CA ASP A 37 1.71 13.80 -20.92
C ASP A 37 1.83 12.37 -21.44
N ALA A 38 0.70 11.81 -21.89
CA ALA A 38 0.61 10.43 -22.37
C ALA A 38 1.50 10.20 -23.61
N GLU A 39 1.68 11.20 -24.46
CA GLU A 39 2.54 11.10 -25.65
C GLU A 39 4.02 11.07 -25.25
N GLN A 40 4.43 11.95 -24.33
CA GLN A 40 5.79 11.96 -23.81
C GLN A 40 6.11 10.66 -23.06
N LEU A 41 5.21 10.20 -22.22
CA LEU A 41 5.35 8.92 -21.51
C LEU A 41 5.47 7.74 -22.49
N GLY A 42 4.63 7.72 -23.52
CA GLY A 42 4.70 6.71 -24.59
C GLY A 42 6.01 6.76 -25.38
N ARG A 43 6.58 7.95 -25.64
CA ARG A 43 7.90 8.11 -26.29
C ARG A 43 9.01 7.56 -25.39
N SER A 44 9.02 7.96 -24.12
CA SER A 44 10.05 7.50 -23.15
C SER A 44 9.97 5.98 -22.95
N TRP A 45 8.77 5.41 -22.89
CA TRP A 45 8.60 3.97 -22.82
C TRP A 45 9.11 3.23 -24.06
N ARG A 46 8.87 3.76 -25.26
CA ARG A 46 9.43 3.18 -26.49
C ARG A 46 10.98 3.24 -26.50
N ALA A 47 11.59 4.32 -26.00
CA ALA A 47 13.04 4.40 -25.84
C ALA A 47 13.56 3.30 -24.92
N ALA A 48 12.92 3.11 -23.74
CA ALA A 48 13.26 2.02 -22.83
C ALA A 48 13.10 0.62 -23.45
N CYS A 49 12.11 0.40 -24.30
CA CYS A 49 11.94 -0.86 -25.04
C CYS A 49 13.12 -1.09 -26.02
N VAL A 50 13.59 -0.03 -26.69
CA VAL A 50 14.72 -0.13 -27.64
C VAL A 50 16.01 -0.43 -26.89
N SER A 51 16.34 0.31 -25.83
CA SER A 51 17.55 0.10 -25.02
C SER A 51 17.53 -1.27 -24.32
N HIS A 52 16.38 -1.73 -23.82
CA HIS A 52 16.19 -3.09 -23.31
C HIS A 52 16.53 -4.15 -24.37
N SER A 53 16.01 -4.00 -25.59
CA SER A 53 16.26 -4.96 -26.68
C SER A 53 17.74 -5.01 -27.05
N ALA A 54 18.41 -3.86 -27.12
CA ALA A 54 19.84 -3.76 -27.40
C ALA A 54 20.67 -4.42 -26.28
N LEU A 55 20.36 -4.10 -25.02
CA LEU A 55 21.04 -4.67 -23.85
C LEU A 55 20.85 -6.19 -23.77
N ARG A 56 19.63 -6.69 -23.95
CA ARG A 56 19.30 -8.11 -23.97
C ARG A 56 20.04 -8.85 -25.08
N THR A 57 20.15 -8.25 -26.25
CA THR A 57 20.88 -8.82 -27.39
C THR A 57 22.38 -8.95 -27.08
N LEU A 58 22.98 -7.87 -26.57
CA LEU A 58 24.39 -7.91 -26.18
C LEU A 58 24.68 -8.95 -25.09
N VAL A 59 23.83 -9.01 -24.06
CA VAL A 59 23.98 -10.02 -22.98
C VAL A 59 23.90 -11.45 -23.53
N ARG A 60 22.99 -11.71 -24.45
CA ARG A 60 22.88 -13.03 -25.13
C ARG A 60 24.12 -13.36 -25.95
N ASP A 61 24.67 -12.38 -26.68
CA ASP A 61 25.84 -12.58 -27.54
C ASP A 61 27.10 -12.81 -26.68
N ILE A 62 27.30 -12.05 -25.60
CA ILE A 62 28.36 -12.28 -24.61
C ILE A 62 28.24 -13.70 -24.03
N TRP A 63 27.02 -14.10 -23.66
CA TRP A 63 26.79 -15.43 -23.10
C TRP A 63 27.18 -16.56 -24.07
N ARG A 64 26.80 -16.44 -25.34
CA ARG A 64 27.18 -17.40 -26.39
C ARG A 64 28.68 -17.43 -26.60
N GLU A 65 29.33 -16.28 -26.67
CA GLU A 65 30.78 -16.18 -26.89
C GLU A 65 31.57 -16.76 -25.71
N THR A 66 31.17 -16.48 -24.48
CA THR A 66 31.85 -17.01 -23.27
C THR A 66 31.63 -18.52 -23.08
N ALA A 67 30.49 -19.07 -23.51
CA ALA A 67 30.18 -20.49 -23.42
C ALA A 67 30.95 -21.33 -24.47
N THR A 68 31.27 -20.74 -25.63
CA THR A 68 31.94 -21.48 -26.73
C THR A 68 33.47 -21.46 -26.66
N ARG A 69 34.07 -20.53 -25.89
CA ARG A 69 35.53 -20.44 -25.73
C ARG A 69 36.05 -21.47 -24.73
N ARG A 70 36.44 -22.66 -25.24
CA ARG A 70 36.92 -23.76 -24.40
C ARG A 70 38.35 -23.58 -23.82
N THR A 71 39.20 -22.72 -24.39
CA THR A 71 40.59 -22.49 -23.91
C THR A 71 41.08 -21.09 -24.28
N PRO A 72 40.87 -20.04 -23.45
CA PRO A 72 41.49 -18.75 -23.66
C PRO A 72 42.98 -18.78 -23.27
N ALA A 73 43.81 -17.95 -23.94
CA ALA A 73 45.17 -17.65 -23.49
C ALA A 73 45.14 -17.11 -22.04
N SER A 74 46.20 -17.36 -21.26
CA SER A 74 46.20 -17.15 -19.81
C SER A 74 45.87 -15.72 -19.37
N GLY A 75 46.18 -14.68 -20.18
CA GLY A 75 45.87 -13.27 -19.88
C GLY A 75 44.43 -12.84 -20.14
N ASP A 76 43.69 -13.54 -21.00
CA ASP A 76 42.31 -13.21 -21.35
C ASP A 76 41.26 -13.87 -20.40
N ARG A 77 41.71 -14.85 -19.61
CA ARG A 77 40.79 -15.65 -18.78
C ARG A 77 40.10 -14.83 -17.70
N ALA A 78 40.81 -13.95 -17.00
CA ALA A 78 40.23 -13.07 -15.97
C ALA A 78 39.23 -12.06 -16.57
N ALA A 79 39.60 -11.40 -17.68
CA ALA A 79 38.72 -10.44 -18.34
C ALA A 79 37.45 -11.08 -18.91
N LEU A 80 37.54 -12.30 -19.44
CA LEU A 80 36.39 -13.07 -19.91
C LEU A 80 35.47 -13.51 -18.74
N HIS A 81 36.11 -13.91 -17.63
CA HIS A 81 35.35 -14.28 -16.42
C HIS A 81 34.57 -13.08 -15.85
N ASP A 82 35.22 -11.92 -15.71
CA ASP A 82 34.59 -10.71 -15.24
C ASP A 82 33.45 -10.23 -16.16
N LEU A 83 33.64 -10.33 -17.48
CA LEU A 83 32.61 -10.06 -18.47
C LEU A 83 31.40 -11.00 -18.32
N HIS A 84 31.70 -12.31 -18.11
CA HIS A 84 30.64 -13.30 -17.91
C HIS A 84 29.81 -13.03 -16.66
N ILE A 85 30.47 -12.70 -15.53
CA ILE A 85 29.79 -12.35 -14.28
C ILE A 85 28.91 -11.12 -14.48
N ALA A 86 29.46 -10.06 -15.07
CA ALA A 86 28.70 -8.85 -15.33
C ALA A 86 27.48 -9.09 -16.24
N ALA A 87 27.63 -9.88 -17.29
CA ALA A 87 26.52 -10.24 -18.17
C ALA A 87 25.48 -11.11 -17.45
N LYS A 88 25.91 -11.98 -16.52
CA LYS A 88 25.02 -12.79 -15.68
C LYS A 88 24.17 -11.91 -14.76
N ASP A 89 24.76 -10.91 -14.13
CA ASP A 89 24.06 -9.98 -13.23
C ASP A 89 23.03 -9.14 -13.98
N VAL A 90 23.41 -8.55 -15.11
CA VAL A 90 22.48 -7.82 -15.99
C VAL A 90 21.36 -8.75 -16.47
N ARG A 91 21.68 -9.97 -16.91
CA ARG A 91 20.66 -10.96 -17.33
C ARG A 91 19.68 -11.28 -16.21
N SER A 92 20.16 -11.38 -14.98
CA SER A 92 19.30 -11.66 -13.83
C SER A 92 18.27 -10.54 -13.63
N ARG A 93 18.71 -9.28 -13.66
CA ARG A 93 17.83 -8.10 -13.54
C ARG A 93 16.86 -7.98 -14.72
N LEU A 94 17.28 -8.29 -15.95
CA LEU A 94 16.41 -8.24 -17.14
C LEU A 94 15.27 -9.29 -17.12
N ARG A 95 15.29 -10.28 -16.23
CA ARG A 95 14.18 -11.25 -16.09
C ARG A 95 12.87 -10.61 -15.69
N ASP A 96 12.93 -9.51 -14.97
CA ASP A 96 11.74 -8.82 -14.46
C ASP A 96 11.06 -7.93 -15.51
N TRP A 97 11.67 -7.79 -16.70
CA TRP A 97 11.14 -6.94 -17.77
C TRP A 97 9.67 -7.13 -18.06
N ALA A 98 9.21 -8.37 -18.22
CA ALA A 98 7.83 -8.64 -18.59
C ALA A 98 6.83 -8.19 -17.50
N ARG A 99 7.25 -8.23 -16.23
CA ARG A 99 6.47 -7.78 -15.10
C ARG A 99 6.37 -6.25 -15.09
N TYR A 100 7.51 -5.56 -15.19
CA TYR A 100 7.57 -4.09 -15.27
C TYR A 100 6.83 -3.57 -16.51
N ALA A 101 7.05 -4.17 -17.68
CA ALA A 101 6.40 -3.75 -18.92
C ALA A 101 4.87 -3.75 -18.79
N ARG A 102 4.29 -4.83 -18.26
CA ARG A 102 2.85 -4.95 -18.06
C ARG A 102 2.31 -3.87 -17.11
N ILE A 103 3.05 -3.53 -16.06
CA ILE A 103 2.64 -2.53 -15.07
C ILE A 103 2.77 -1.13 -15.64
N VAL A 104 3.83 -0.83 -16.40
CA VAL A 104 4.00 0.47 -17.07
C VAL A 104 2.92 0.68 -18.12
N GLU A 105 2.65 -0.32 -18.97
CA GLU A 105 1.62 -0.24 -20.00
C GLU A 105 0.23 0.07 -19.40
N ARG A 106 -0.11 -0.53 -18.27
CA ARG A 106 -1.35 -0.20 -17.54
C ARG A 106 -1.40 1.25 -17.03
N GLN A 107 -0.25 1.84 -16.75
CA GLN A 107 -0.17 3.22 -16.26
C GLN A 107 -0.08 4.26 -17.39
N ILE A 108 0.33 3.86 -18.59
CA ILE A 108 0.31 4.73 -19.80
C ILE A 108 -1.14 5.00 -20.24
N THR A 109 -1.98 3.98 -20.19
CA THR A 109 -3.41 4.07 -20.49
C THR A 109 -4.21 3.59 -19.27
N PRO A 110 -4.28 4.39 -18.21
CA PRO A 110 -4.93 3.96 -16.98
C PRO A 110 -6.43 3.85 -17.18
N ALA A 111 -6.97 2.66 -16.92
CA ALA A 111 -8.41 2.49 -16.79
C ALA A 111 -8.80 2.82 -15.33
N PRO A 112 -9.77 3.72 -15.08
CA PRO A 112 -10.23 4.00 -13.73
C PRO A 112 -10.88 2.75 -13.13
N ALA A 113 -10.49 2.42 -11.89
CA ALA A 113 -11.07 1.32 -11.14
C ALA A 113 -11.87 1.86 -9.96
N PRO A 114 -13.06 1.31 -9.65
CA PRO A 114 -13.83 1.74 -8.48
C PRO A 114 -12.99 1.56 -7.20
N LEU A 115 -13.24 2.39 -6.18
CA LEU A 115 -12.55 2.28 -4.89
C LEU A 115 -12.96 1.02 -4.14
N PHE A 116 -14.19 0.59 -4.30
CA PHE A 116 -14.71 -0.66 -3.76
C PHE A 116 -15.00 -1.64 -4.89
N GLN A 117 -14.66 -2.89 -4.69
CA GLN A 117 -15.05 -3.95 -5.62
C GLN A 117 -16.57 -4.17 -5.52
N GLU A 118 -17.19 -4.46 -6.67
CA GLU A 118 -18.58 -4.94 -6.64
C GLU A 118 -18.63 -6.25 -5.86
N VAL A 119 -19.63 -6.36 -4.99
CA VAL A 119 -19.90 -7.62 -4.30
C VAL A 119 -20.17 -8.68 -5.35
N GLY A 120 -19.39 -9.77 -5.32
CA GLY A 120 -19.57 -10.87 -6.26
C GLY A 120 -21.01 -11.39 -6.21
N GLU A 121 -21.58 -11.75 -7.35
CA GLU A 121 -22.90 -12.35 -7.39
C GLU A 121 -22.96 -13.62 -6.50
N PRO A 122 -24.11 -13.89 -5.83
CA PRO A 122 -24.28 -15.06 -4.99
C PRO A 122 -23.89 -16.37 -5.71
N GLY A 123 -23.10 -17.21 -5.05
CA GLY A 123 -22.65 -18.50 -5.58
C GLY A 123 -21.43 -18.44 -6.51
N THR A 124 -20.85 -17.27 -6.75
CA THR A 124 -19.60 -17.14 -7.47
C THR A 124 -18.39 -17.56 -6.61
N HIS A 125 -17.24 -17.82 -7.24
CA HIS A 125 -16.00 -18.11 -6.51
C HIS A 125 -15.63 -16.99 -5.51
N LEU A 126 -15.86 -15.73 -5.88
CA LEU A 126 -15.61 -14.57 -4.99
C LEU A 126 -16.54 -14.58 -3.78
N ASP A 127 -17.81 -14.92 -3.94
CA ASP A 127 -18.77 -15.06 -2.85
C ASP A 127 -18.36 -16.18 -1.90
N ILE A 128 -17.99 -17.35 -2.42
CA ILE A 128 -17.51 -18.49 -1.62
C ILE A 128 -16.24 -18.11 -0.85
N MET A 129 -15.26 -17.47 -1.50
CA MET A 129 -14.02 -17.03 -0.85
C MET A 129 -14.30 -15.99 0.24
N GLY A 130 -15.22 -15.07 -0.01
CA GLY A 130 -15.68 -14.08 0.98
C GLY A 130 -16.31 -14.77 2.21
N HIS A 131 -17.14 -15.78 1.99
CA HIS A 131 -17.76 -16.53 3.07
C HIS A 131 -16.73 -17.32 3.90
N VAL A 132 -15.80 -18.01 3.24
CA VAL A 132 -14.72 -18.76 3.91
C VAL A 132 -13.83 -17.82 4.71
N SER A 133 -13.44 -16.68 4.13
CA SER A 133 -12.63 -15.67 4.80
C SER A 133 -13.34 -15.14 6.05
N ARG A 134 -14.63 -14.84 5.96
CA ARG A 134 -15.43 -14.40 7.12
C ARG A 134 -15.41 -15.45 8.24
N LEU A 135 -15.69 -16.70 7.95
CA LEU A 135 -15.67 -17.77 8.95
C LEU A 135 -14.29 -17.93 9.61
N PHE A 136 -13.23 -17.83 8.81
CA PHE A 136 -11.86 -17.91 9.32
C PHE A 136 -11.54 -16.75 10.26
N PHE A 137 -11.85 -15.51 9.85
CA PHE A 137 -11.54 -14.34 10.66
C PHE A 137 -12.43 -14.24 11.90
N ASP A 138 -13.69 -14.68 11.83
CA ASP A 138 -14.56 -14.74 13.01
C ASP A 138 -14.02 -15.75 14.05
N ALA A 139 -13.55 -16.91 13.59
CA ALA A 139 -12.89 -17.89 14.46
C ALA A 139 -11.58 -17.36 15.04
N LEU A 140 -10.74 -16.70 14.22
CA LEU A 140 -9.49 -16.09 14.67
C LEU A 140 -9.75 -15.00 15.71
N HIS A 141 -10.74 -14.15 15.50
CA HIS A 141 -11.13 -13.11 16.46
C HIS A 141 -11.56 -13.73 17.80
N ALA A 142 -12.38 -14.78 17.77
CA ALA A 142 -12.85 -15.46 18.98
C ALA A 142 -11.70 -16.11 19.78
N VAL A 143 -10.67 -16.61 19.09
CA VAL A 143 -9.47 -17.20 19.73
C VAL A 143 -8.52 -16.12 20.23
N ALA A 144 -8.29 -15.08 19.42
CA ALA A 144 -7.36 -14.01 19.74
C ALA A 144 -7.87 -13.08 20.84
N ASN A 145 -9.19 -12.96 21.00
CA ASN A 145 -9.83 -12.09 21.97
C ASN A 145 -10.86 -12.85 22.83
N PRO A 146 -10.42 -13.78 23.70
CA PRO A 146 -11.33 -14.53 24.56
C PRO A 146 -12.10 -13.63 25.56
N ALA A 147 -11.57 -12.45 25.87
CA ALA A 147 -12.19 -11.44 26.73
C ALA A 147 -13.26 -10.59 26.03
N ALA A 148 -13.43 -10.69 24.70
CA ALA A 148 -14.41 -9.91 23.93
C ALA A 148 -15.86 -10.02 24.45
N ARG A 149 -16.18 -11.10 25.18
CA ARG A 149 -17.49 -11.35 25.76
C ARG A 149 -17.70 -10.70 27.13
N THR A 150 -16.63 -10.23 27.77
CA THR A 150 -16.67 -9.58 29.09
C THR A 150 -16.53 -8.08 28.90
N GLN A 151 -17.33 -7.32 29.61
CA GLN A 151 -17.27 -5.86 29.63
C GLN A 151 -17.23 -5.43 31.10
N SER A 152 -16.33 -4.48 31.44
CA SER A 152 -16.26 -3.94 32.79
C SER A 152 -17.49 -3.09 33.09
N ASP A 153 -17.84 -2.95 34.39
CA ASP A 153 -18.93 -2.07 34.82
C ASP A 153 -18.65 -0.63 34.37
N LYS A 154 -17.38 -0.19 34.44
CA LYS A 154 -16.94 1.13 33.98
C LYS A 154 -17.22 1.38 32.50
N ALA A 155 -16.94 0.41 31.63
CA ALA A 155 -17.23 0.52 30.20
C ALA A 155 -18.75 0.45 29.92
N HIS A 156 -19.46 -0.33 30.70
CA HIS A 156 -20.92 -0.39 30.62
C HIS A 156 -21.56 0.94 31.02
N GLU A 157 -21.15 1.56 32.11
CA GLU A 157 -21.59 2.87 32.58
C GLU A 157 -21.22 3.97 31.59
N ALA A 158 -20.03 3.89 30.97
CA ALA A 158 -19.58 4.81 29.92
C ALA A 158 -20.22 4.56 28.55
N MET A 159 -21.21 3.68 28.46
CA MET A 159 -21.98 3.40 27.25
C MET A 159 -21.14 2.87 26.07
N HIS A 160 -20.05 2.16 26.34
CA HIS A 160 -19.29 1.47 25.30
C HIS A 160 -20.03 0.21 24.81
N TYR A 161 -19.82 -0.16 23.55
CA TYR A 161 -20.18 -1.48 23.07
C TYR A 161 -19.18 -2.51 23.60
N ARG A 162 -19.62 -3.77 23.65
CA ARG A 162 -18.69 -4.89 23.69
C ARG A 162 -17.90 -4.91 22.37
N ASP A 163 -16.77 -5.61 22.35
CA ASP A 163 -16.03 -5.81 21.11
C ASP A 163 -16.93 -6.50 20.05
N ILE A 164 -17.38 -5.72 19.08
CA ILE A 164 -18.21 -6.14 17.95
C ILE A 164 -17.38 -5.95 16.69
N PRO A 165 -16.76 -7.01 16.16
CA PRO A 165 -15.91 -6.86 15.00
C PRO A 165 -16.72 -6.57 13.72
N LEU A 166 -16.34 -5.55 12.96
CA LEU A 166 -16.71 -5.49 11.55
C LEU A 166 -16.12 -6.72 10.84
N PRO A 167 -16.83 -7.40 9.94
CA PRO A 167 -16.26 -8.49 9.14
C PRO A 167 -14.94 -8.10 8.50
N MET A 168 -13.91 -8.92 8.65
CA MET A 168 -12.54 -8.58 8.23
C MET A 168 -12.45 -8.26 6.74
N VAL A 169 -13.23 -8.93 5.89
CA VAL A 169 -13.26 -8.65 4.44
C VAL A 169 -13.70 -7.22 4.16
N GLN A 170 -14.77 -6.76 4.83
CA GLN A 170 -15.24 -5.37 4.69
C GLN A 170 -14.22 -4.37 5.23
N PHE A 171 -13.54 -4.72 6.32
CA PHE A 171 -12.45 -3.88 6.84
C PHE A 171 -11.29 -3.78 5.85
N LEU A 172 -10.87 -4.89 5.23
CA LEU A 172 -9.80 -4.91 4.24
C LEU A 172 -10.16 -4.09 2.98
N ASP A 173 -11.40 -4.14 2.54
CA ASP A 173 -11.88 -3.30 1.43
C ASP A 173 -11.82 -1.81 1.79
N LEU A 174 -12.23 -1.45 3.02
CA LEU A 174 -12.16 -0.07 3.51
C LEU A 174 -10.74 0.46 3.59
N ILE A 175 -9.82 -0.30 4.21
CA ILE A 175 -8.42 0.14 4.30
C ILE A 175 -7.72 0.15 2.95
N GLY A 176 -8.07 -0.76 2.04
CA GLY A 176 -7.58 -0.75 0.66
C GLY A 176 -8.03 0.51 -0.09
N ALA A 177 -9.31 0.92 0.05
CA ALA A 177 -9.82 2.16 -0.50
C ALA A 177 -9.12 3.38 0.11
N ALA A 178 -8.99 3.43 1.45
CA ALA A 178 -8.28 4.50 2.14
C ALA A 178 -6.82 4.61 1.71
N TYR A 179 -6.14 3.49 1.57
CA TYR A 179 -4.74 3.46 1.11
C TYR A 179 -4.59 4.04 -0.29
N ARG A 180 -5.51 3.71 -1.22
CA ARG A 180 -5.52 4.32 -2.56
C ARG A 180 -5.74 5.83 -2.50
N VAL A 181 -6.60 6.31 -1.61
CA VAL A 181 -6.82 7.75 -1.38
C VAL A 181 -5.56 8.40 -0.79
N CYS A 182 -4.88 7.77 0.17
CA CYS A 182 -3.59 8.24 0.70
C CYS A 182 -2.54 8.37 -0.42
N LEU A 183 -2.42 7.36 -1.27
CA LEU A 183 -1.48 7.38 -2.39
C LEU A 183 -1.81 8.49 -3.42
N ALA A 184 -3.10 8.74 -3.65
CA ALA A 184 -3.57 9.81 -4.53
C ALA A 184 -3.22 11.21 -3.97
N GLN A 185 -3.15 11.37 -2.66
CA GLN A 185 -2.71 12.60 -2.01
C GLN A 185 -1.20 12.85 -2.14
N ARG A 186 -0.43 11.86 -2.62
CA ARG A 186 1.04 11.98 -2.81
C ARG A 186 1.82 12.33 -1.54
N GLY A 187 1.36 11.88 -0.38
CA GLY A 187 2.09 12.01 0.87
C GLY A 187 3.45 11.28 0.82
N THR A 188 4.48 11.87 1.43
CA THR A 188 5.88 11.36 1.39
C THR A 188 6.36 10.77 2.71
N HIS A 189 5.50 10.52 3.65
CA HIS A 189 5.82 10.13 5.02
C HIS A 189 5.37 8.69 5.31
N PRO A 190 5.83 8.09 6.40
CA PRO A 190 5.22 6.85 6.87
C PRO A 190 3.74 7.11 7.20
N LEU A 191 2.84 6.34 6.59
CA LEU A 191 1.40 6.44 6.80
C LEU A 191 1.02 5.89 8.18
N ARG A 192 0.24 6.66 8.93
CA ARG A 192 -0.18 6.38 10.31
C ARG A 192 -1.68 6.09 10.37
N PHE A 193 -2.02 4.92 10.89
CA PHE A 193 -3.39 4.45 11.08
C PHE A 193 -3.77 4.43 12.55
N LEU A 194 -5.01 4.79 12.87
CA LEU A 194 -5.62 4.68 14.20
C LEU A 194 -6.95 3.93 14.11
N ASP A 195 -7.12 2.91 14.93
CA ASP A 195 -8.39 2.22 15.21
C ASP A 195 -8.95 2.70 16.56
N VAL A 196 -10.10 3.38 16.53
CA VAL A 196 -10.77 3.91 17.73
C VAL A 196 -11.83 2.91 18.22
N GLY A 197 -11.60 2.35 19.37
CA GLY A 197 -12.34 1.18 19.88
C GLY A 197 -11.75 -0.10 19.29
N SER A 198 -10.43 -0.28 19.43
CA SER A 198 -9.67 -1.31 18.70
C SER A 198 -9.86 -2.72 19.21
N GLY A 199 -10.53 -2.90 20.36
CA GLY A 199 -10.64 -4.21 20.99
C GLY A 199 -9.27 -4.85 21.19
N GLY A 200 -9.16 -6.14 20.90
CA GLY A 200 -7.89 -6.90 20.98
C GLY A 200 -6.89 -6.61 19.87
N GLY A 201 -7.10 -5.60 19.00
CA GLY A 201 -6.13 -5.13 18.02
C GLY A 201 -5.99 -5.96 16.74
N THR A 202 -6.91 -6.87 16.45
CA THR A 202 -6.84 -7.71 15.22
C THR A 202 -6.93 -6.86 13.95
N LYS A 203 -7.69 -5.76 13.96
CA LYS A 203 -7.76 -4.80 12.84
C LYS A 203 -6.52 -3.93 12.76
N VAL A 204 -5.94 -3.55 13.91
CA VAL A 204 -4.66 -2.83 13.97
C VAL A 204 -3.56 -3.67 13.31
N LEU A 205 -3.52 -4.98 13.61
CA LEU A 205 -2.61 -5.91 12.94
C LEU A 205 -2.88 -6.00 11.43
N ALA A 206 -4.14 -6.16 11.03
CA ALA A 206 -4.50 -6.27 9.62
C ALA A 206 -4.18 -4.98 8.84
N ALA A 207 -4.25 -3.81 9.47
CA ALA A 207 -3.93 -2.53 8.84
C ALA A 207 -2.45 -2.39 8.45
N THR A 208 -1.55 -3.19 9.01
CA THR A 208 -0.12 -3.21 8.65
C THR A 208 0.15 -3.61 7.20
N CYS A 209 -0.83 -4.20 6.51
CA CYS A 209 -0.72 -4.46 5.08
C CYS A 209 -0.74 -3.17 4.23
N CYS A 210 -1.25 -2.05 4.77
CA CYS A 210 -1.39 -0.77 4.07
C CYS A 210 -0.59 0.37 4.72
N PHE A 211 -0.39 0.32 6.04
CA PHE A 211 0.13 1.46 6.81
C PHE A 211 1.38 1.07 7.59
N ASP A 212 2.31 2.04 7.71
CA ASP A 212 3.63 1.81 8.31
C ASP A 212 3.58 1.77 9.83
N ILE A 213 2.67 2.56 10.43
CA ILE A 213 2.49 2.69 11.88
C ILE A 213 1.00 2.52 12.17
N CYS A 214 0.66 1.49 12.93
CA CYS A 214 -0.72 1.11 13.23
C CYS A 214 -0.97 1.16 14.74
N HIS A 215 -1.87 2.03 15.17
CA HIS A 215 -2.22 2.17 16.57
C HIS A 215 -3.70 1.82 16.80
N GLY A 216 -3.98 1.27 17.98
CA GLY A 216 -5.32 1.06 18.49
C GLY A 216 -5.54 1.85 19.77
N LEU A 217 -6.69 2.52 19.89
CA LEU A 217 -7.15 3.16 21.11
C LEU A 217 -8.31 2.34 21.67
N GLU A 218 -8.16 1.82 22.90
CA GLU A 218 -9.14 0.96 23.54
C GLU A 218 -9.41 1.42 24.98
N PHE A 219 -10.65 1.39 25.39
CA PHE A 219 -11.07 1.82 26.73
C PHE A 219 -10.75 0.78 27.81
N GLU A 220 -10.93 -0.50 27.50
CA GLU A 220 -10.76 -1.61 28.42
C GLU A 220 -9.28 -2.02 28.58
N ASP A 221 -8.71 -1.82 29.76
CA ASP A 221 -7.31 -2.09 30.07
C ASP A 221 -6.92 -3.56 29.90
N HIS A 222 -7.79 -4.49 30.31
CA HIS A 222 -7.54 -5.92 30.18
C HIS A 222 -7.52 -6.37 28.71
N THR A 223 -8.32 -5.73 27.85
CA THR A 223 -8.35 -5.99 26.42
C THR A 223 -7.07 -5.48 25.76
N VAL A 224 -6.61 -4.28 26.14
CA VAL A 224 -5.31 -3.73 25.71
C VAL A 224 -4.17 -4.65 26.11
N ALA A 225 -4.14 -5.11 27.37
CA ALA A 225 -3.09 -6.00 27.85
C ALA A 225 -3.01 -7.30 27.08
N THR A 226 -4.18 -7.95 26.84
CA THR A 226 -4.27 -9.20 26.08
C THR A 226 -3.85 -9.00 24.62
N GLY A 227 -4.37 -7.95 23.96
CA GLY A 227 -4.03 -7.63 22.57
C GLY A 227 -2.54 -7.29 22.41
N THR A 228 -1.98 -6.53 23.33
CA THR A 228 -0.53 -6.19 23.31
C THR A 228 0.33 -7.45 23.44
N ALA A 229 -0.05 -8.39 24.29
CA ALA A 229 0.67 -9.66 24.40
C ALA A 229 0.61 -10.48 23.11
N LEU A 230 -0.55 -10.50 22.43
CA LEU A 230 -0.72 -11.15 21.13
C LEU A 230 0.15 -10.50 20.06
N LEU A 231 0.10 -9.16 19.91
CA LEU A 231 0.90 -8.44 18.93
C LEU A 231 2.41 -8.66 19.13
N LYS A 232 2.87 -8.67 20.38
CA LYS A 232 4.26 -8.97 20.72
C LYS A 232 4.64 -10.41 20.34
N MET A 233 3.77 -11.38 20.61
CA MET A 233 4.00 -12.79 20.25
C MET A 233 4.12 -12.98 18.74
N LEU A 234 3.40 -12.18 17.95
CA LEU A 234 3.42 -12.19 16.49
C LEU A 234 4.57 -11.36 15.89
N GLY A 235 5.38 -10.67 16.69
CA GLY A 235 6.45 -9.79 16.20
C GLY A 235 5.93 -8.57 15.43
N ALA A 236 4.73 -8.09 15.75
CA ALA A 236 4.10 -6.96 15.05
C ALA A 236 4.58 -5.61 15.64
N ASP A 237 5.86 -5.28 15.46
CA ASP A 237 6.53 -4.12 16.08
C ASP A 237 5.94 -2.78 15.62
N GLN A 238 5.31 -2.71 14.45
CA GLN A 238 4.61 -1.53 13.95
C GLN A 238 3.24 -1.28 14.57
N CYS A 239 2.76 -2.21 15.42
CA CYS A 239 1.47 -2.13 16.09
C CYS A 239 1.62 -1.70 17.54
N THR A 240 0.77 -0.77 17.99
CA THR A 240 0.69 -0.37 19.40
C THR A 240 -0.76 -0.22 19.84
N LEU A 241 -1.13 -0.86 20.95
CA LEU A 241 -2.43 -0.63 21.59
C LEU A 241 -2.24 0.34 22.77
N MET A 242 -3.12 1.33 22.86
CA MET A 242 -3.14 2.37 23.89
C MET A 242 -4.44 2.26 24.67
N GLN A 243 -4.34 2.21 26.00
CA GLN A 243 -5.50 2.35 26.85
C GLN A 243 -5.89 3.82 26.91
N GLY A 244 -7.15 4.13 26.62
CA GLY A 244 -7.64 5.49 26.67
C GLY A 244 -9.10 5.64 26.30
N ASP A 245 -9.64 6.81 26.63
CA ASP A 245 -11.01 7.23 26.34
C ASP A 245 -11.02 8.06 25.05
N ALA A 246 -11.76 7.62 24.03
CA ALA A 246 -11.92 8.32 22.76
C ALA A 246 -12.45 9.76 22.95
N MET A 247 -13.27 9.98 23.99
CA MET A 247 -13.82 11.29 24.32
C MET A 247 -12.76 12.25 24.89
N ARG A 248 -11.58 11.77 25.28
CA ARG A 248 -10.49 12.54 25.92
C ARG A 248 -9.17 12.46 25.16
N PHE A 249 -9.12 11.68 24.11
CA PHE A 249 -7.89 11.52 23.32
C PHE A 249 -7.56 12.82 22.56
N ASP A 250 -6.32 13.30 22.67
CA ASP A 250 -5.87 14.61 22.16
C ASP A 250 -4.95 14.53 20.94
N ASN A 251 -4.69 13.32 20.42
CA ASN A 251 -3.66 13.12 19.41
C ASN A 251 -4.23 12.63 18.06
N TYR A 252 -5.50 12.87 17.76
CA TYR A 252 -6.10 12.50 16.47
C TYR A 252 -5.37 13.12 15.27
N GLY A 253 -4.84 14.33 15.43
CA GLY A 253 -4.07 15.03 14.40
C GLY A 253 -2.74 14.36 13.99
N ASN A 254 -2.30 13.32 14.70
CA ASN A 254 -1.08 12.58 14.37
C ASN A 254 -1.29 11.47 13.35
N TYR A 255 -2.53 11.26 12.87
CA TYR A 255 -2.87 10.13 12.02
C TYR A 255 -3.33 10.59 10.63
N ASP A 256 -3.01 9.79 9.64
CA ASP A 256 -3.41 9.99 8.25
C ASP A 256 -4.74 9.32 7.98
N VAL A 257 -5.00 8.20 8.67
CA VAL A 257 -6.24 7.43 8.58
C VAL A 257 -6.75 7.13 9.99
N ILE A 258 -8.01 7.45 10.25
CA ILE A 258 -8.70 7.17 11.50
C ILE A 258 -9.93 6.31 11.19
N TYR A 259 -9.95 5.13 11.76
CA TYR A 259 -11.06 4.18 11.65
C TYR A 259 -11.82 4.10 12.97
N PHE A 260 -13.15 4.04 12.92
CA PHE A 260 -14.01 3.78 14.06
C PHE A 260 -15.30 3.07 13.62
N TYR A 261 -15.69 2.05 14.38
CA TYR A 261 -16.90 1.26 14.12
C TYR A 261 -17.82 1.29 15.34
N ARG A 262 -18.54 2.42 15.52
CA ARG A 262 -19.52 2.62 16.59
C ARG A 262 -19.02 2.19 17.98
N PRO A 263 -17.93 2.77 18.50
CA PRO A 263 -17.39 2.37 19.81
C PRO A 263 -18.36 2.71 20.96
N LEU A 264 -19.30 3.65 20.76
CA LEU A 264 -20.23 4.13 21.77
C LEU A 264 -21.70 3.81 21.39
N LYS A 265 -22.54 3.49 22.40
CA LYS A 265 -23.94 3.09 22.20
C LYS A 265 -24.87 4.26 21.90
N LEU A 266 -24.61 5.41 22.53
CA LEU A 266 -25.45 6.59 22.40
C LEU A 266 -25.02 7.45 21.21
N GLU A 267 -25.97 7.81 20.36
CA GLU A 267 -25.75 8.67 19.20
C GLU A 267 -25.12 10.02 19.59
N ALA A 268 -25.60 10.63 20.67
CA ALA A 268 -25.03 11.89 21.16
C ALA A 268 -23.54 11.78 21.49
N LEU A 269 -23.11 10.68 22.15
CA LEU A 269 -21.70 10.47 22.45
C LEU A 269 -20.88 10.18 21.18
N MET A 270 -21.47 9.51 20.18
CA MET A 270 -20.84 9.34 18.88
C MET A 270 -20.60 10.68 18.18
N ILE A 271 -21.60 11.55 18.17
CA ILE A 271 -21.50 12.91 17.61
C ILE A 271 -20.40 13.72 18.32
N ASP A 272 -20.35 13.68 19.65
CA ASP A 272 -19.32 14.37 20.42
C ASP A 272 -17.91 13.83 20.12
N MET A 273 -17.77 12.51 20.00
CA MET A 273 -16.50 11.86 19.61
C MET A 273 -16.08 12.27 18.18
N GLU A 274 -17.02 12.23 17.23
CA GLU A 274 -16.77 12.63 15.84
C GLU A 274 -16.37 14.11 15.79
N ALA A 275 -17.06 15.00 16.50
CA ALA A 275 -16.72 16.42 16.58
C ALA A 275 -15.29 16.64 17.12
N ARG A 276 -14.89 15.85 18.12
CA ARG A 276 -13.53 15.87 18.64
C ARG A 276 -12.51 15.41 17.61
N ILE A 277 -12.77 14.30 16.88
CA ILE A 277 -11.92 13.83 15.78
C ILE A 277 -11.80 14.93 14.72
N PHE A 278 -12.91 15.52 14.29
CA PHE A 278 -12.94 16.56 13.25
C PHE A 278 -12.14 17.79 13.63
N SER A 279 -12.24 18.23 14.91
CA SER A 279 -11.53 19.42 15.41
C SER A 279 -10.01 19.25 15.47
N GLN A 280 -9.52 18.03 15.57
CA GLN A 280 -8.10 17.73 15.69
C GLN A 280 -7.48 17.16 14.39
N ALA A 281 -8.30 16.55 13.53
CA ALA A 281 -7.83 15.97 12.28
C ALA A 281 -7.19 17.03 11.38
N ARG A 282 -6.05 16.67 10.79
CA ARG A 282 -5.37 17.55 9.82
C ARG A 282 -6.15 17.58 8.51
N ARG A 283 -5.93 18.63 7.74
CA ARG A 283 -6.40 18.67 6.35
C ARG A 283 -5.88 17.47 5.58
N GLY A 284 -6.77 16.72 4.95
CA GLY A 284 -6.45 15.51 4.20
C GLY A 284 -6.48 14.22 5.03
N THR A 285 -6.73 14.27 6.34
CA THR A 285 -6.93 13.05 7.13
C THR A 285 -8.15 12.28 6.61
N ILE A 286 -8.00 10.98 6.45
CA ILE A 286 -9.06 10.08 5.97
C ILE A 286 -9.76 9.47 7.17
N LEU A 287 -11.09 9.53 7.16
CA LEU A 287 -11.94 8.92 8.18
C LEU A 287 -12.66 7.72 7.58
N LEU A 288 -12.62 6.59 8.29
CA LEU A 288 -13.31 5.36 7.92
C LEU A 288 -14.41 5.08 8.94
N ALA A 289 -15.65 5.29 8.53
CA ALA A 289 -16.82 5.10 9.37
C ALA A 289 -17.83 4.15 8.70
N PRO A 290 -17.65 2.81 8.81
CA PRO A 290 -18.47 1.84 8.08
C PRO A 290 -19.94 1.81 8.46
N SER A 291 -20.33 2.43 9.58
CA SER A 291 -21.73 2.65 9.95
C SER A 291 -22.29 4.00 9.48
N GLY A 292 -21.52 4.77 8.72
CA GLY A 292 -21.79 6.19 8.45
C GLY A 292 -21.39 7.07 9.62
N LEU A 293 -21.26 8.37 9.35
CA LEU A 293 -21.09 9.39 10.39
C LEU A 293 -22.45 9.67 11.05
N MET A 294 -22.45 9.84 12.37
CA MET A 294 -23.64 10.23 13.15
C MET A 294 -23.84 11.76 13.16
N THR A 295 -22.75 12.52 12.98
CA THR A 295 -22.79 13.98 12.90
C THR A 295 -23.65 14.43 11.71
N PRO A 296 -24.72 15.21 11.94
CA PRO A 296 -25.50 15.79 10.85
C PRO A 296 -24.66 16.79 10.05
N ASN A 297 -24.80 16.78 8.73
CA ASN A 297 -24.13 17.73 7.82
C ASN A 297 -22.60 17.83 8.08
N PRO A 298 -21.85 16.74 7.97
CA PRO A 298 -20.40 16.72 8.28
C PRO A 298 -19.60 17.73 7.43
N GLU A 299 -20.14 18.18 6.29
CA GLU A 299 -19.55 19.20 5.43
C GLU A 299 -19.39 20.56 6.15
N GLN A 300 -20.27 20.89 7.11
CA GLN A 300 -20.15 22.10 7.94
C GLN A 300 -18.94 22.04 8.88
N HIS A 301 -18.47 20.82 9.16
CA HIS A 301 -17.26 20.56 9.94
C HIS A 301 -16.04 20.31 9.04
N GLY A 302 -16.16 20.57 7.72
CA GLY A 302 -15.09 20.36 6.77
C GLY A 302 -14.80 18.88 6.44
N VAL A 303 -15.75 17.99 6.68
CA VAL A 303 -15.65 16.56 6.39
C VAL A 303 -16.52 16.22 5.19
N ARG A 304 -15.95 15.58 4.16
CA ARG A 304 -16.67 15.21 2.94
C ARG A 304 -16.44 13.76 2.58
N SER A 305 -17.46 13.12 1.99
CA SER A 305 -17.34 11.78 1.48
C SER A 305 -16.49 11.75 0.21
N VAL A 306 -15.52 10.84 0.19
CA VAL A 306 -14.77 10.49 -1.03
C VAL A 306 -15.50 9.38 -1.78
N SER A 307 -15.89 8.31 -1.08
CA SER A 307 -16.67 7.20 -1.64
C SER A 307 -17.19 6.31 -0.50
N GLY A 308 -18.46 5.98 -0.52
CA GLY A 308 -19.07 5.11 0.49
C GLY A 308 -18.79 5.62 1.91
N PHE A 309 -18.11 4.81 2.72
CA PHE A 309 -17.79 5.11 4.11
C PHE A 309 -16.37 5.71 4.31
N VAL A 310 -15.78 6.19 3.23
CA VAL A 310 -14.48 6.89 3.24
C VAL A 310 -14.73 8.38 3.14
N TYR A 311 -14.28 9.11 4.14
CA TYR A 311 -14.41 10.56 4.22
C TYR A 311 -13.03 11.21 4.29
N VAL A 312 -12.95 12.49 3.98
CA VAL A 312 -11.73 13.31 4.07
C VAL A 312 -12.00 14.64 4.76
N THR A 313 -11.03 15.12 5.53
CA THR A 313 -11.14 16.37 6.30
C THR A 313 -10.49 17.54 5.56
N GLY A 314 -11.06 18.75 5.71
CA GLY A 314 -10.43 20.01 5.31
C GLY A 314 -10.31 20.27 3.81
N LEU A 315 -10.89 19.42 2.94
CA LEU A 315 -10.93 19.62 1.50
C LEU A 315 -12.27 20.22 1.09
N ASN A 316 -12.27 21.11 0.08
CA ASN A 316 -13.49 21.57 -0.55
C ASN A 316 -14.02 20.54 -1.58
N GLU A 317 -15.20 20.76 -2.11
CA GLU A 317 -15.88 19.84 -3.04
C GLU A 317 -15.04 19.54 -4.29
N ALA A 318 -14.47 20.57 -4.91
CA ALA A 318 -13.66 20.41 -6.12
C ALA A 318 -12.37 19.60 -5.86
N GLU A 319 -11.76 19.81 -4.68
CA GLU A 319 -10.58 19.03 -4.26
C GLU A 319 -10.91 17.58 -4.00
N VAL A 320 -12.09 17.30 -3.41
CA VAL A 320 -12.55 15.92 -3.19
C VAL A 320 -12.82 15.22 -4.51
N GLN A 321 -13.45 15.89 -5.48
CA GLN A 321 -13.68 15.32 -6.81
C GLN A 321 -12.37 14.98 -7.53
N LEU A 322 -11.37 15.88 -7.47
CA LEU A 322 -10.03 15.61 -8.02
C LEU A 322 -9.35 14.43 -7.31
N LEU A 323 -9.45 14.39 -5.98
CA LEU A 323 -8.88 13.31 -5.18
C LEU A 323 -9.56 11.96 -5.50
N GLN A 324 -10.87 11.95 -5.63
CA GLN A 324 -11.66 10.77 -6.00
C GLN A 324 -11.25 10.25 -7.39
N GLU A 325 -11.11 11.15 -8.36
CA GLU A 325 -10.69 10.78 -9.70
C GLU A 325 -9.26 10.22 -9.70
N GLU A 326 -8.31 10.88 -9.02
CA GLU A 326 -6.93 10.39 -8.94
C GLU A 326 -6.86 9.03 -8.21
N ALA A 327 -7.62 8.85 -7.13
CA ALA A 327 -7.67 7.59 -6.39
C ALA A 327 -8.20 6.41 -7.23
N ARG A 328 -9.08 6.68 -8.20
CA ARG A 328 -9.57 5.66 -9.15
C ARG A 328 -8.48 5.20 -10.12
N HIS A 329 -7.46 6.02 -10.37
CA HIS A 329 -6.31 5.68 -11.22
C HIS A 329 -5.14 5.06 -10.45
N ILE A 330 -5.18 5.06 -9.12
CA ILE A 330 -4.24 4.31 -8.28
C ILE A 330 -4.51 2.80 -8.45
N GLY A 331 -3.44 2.02 -8.57
CA GLY A 331 -3.52 0.56 -8.69
C GLY A 331 -4.18 -0.09 -7.48
N PRO A 332 -4.83 -1.24 -7.65
CA PRO A 332 -5.58 -1.91 -6.58
C PRO A 332 -4.67 -2.65 -5.58
N CYS A 333 -3.38 -2.39 -5.57
CA CYS A 333 -2.45 -3.20 -4.82
C CYS A 333 -2.36 -2.77 -3.37
N ILE A 334 -2.65 -3.69 -2.47
CA ILE A 334 -2.27 -3.61 -1.07
C ILE A 334 -0.84 -4.15 -0.99
N PRO A 335 0.17 -3.36 -0.58
CA PRO A 335 1.51 -3.85 -0.41
C PRO A 335 1.52 -4.84 0.75
N GLY A 336 1.66 -6.12 0.46
CA GLY A 336 2.03 -7.08 1.50
C GLY A 336 3.40 -6.67 2.04
N HIS A 337 3.51 -6.51 3.35
CA HIS A 337 4.79 -6.28 4.00
C HIS A 337 5.63 -7.57 3.85
N ASN A 338 6.43 -7.66 2.80
CA ASN A 338 7.45 -8.70 2.68
C ASN A 338 8.82 -8.03 2.71
N PRO A 339 9.41 -7.84 3.90
CA PRO A 339 10.72 -7.23 4.06
C PRO A 339 11.85 -8.06 3.44
N ASP A 340 11.63 -9.34 3.16
CA ASP A 340 12.66 -10.28 2.75
C ASP A 340 13.04 -10.22 1.27
N HIS A 341 12.38 -9.41 0.45
CA HIS A 341 12.71 -9.21 -0.94
C HIS A 341 13.26 -7.81 -1.24
N VAL A 342 14.24 -7.35 -0.45
CA VAL A 342 15.17 -6.31 -0.90
C VAL A 342 16.23 -6.98 -1.80
N SER A 343 15.82 -7.51 -2.93
CA SER A 343 16.78 -7.82 -3.99
C SER A 343 17.31 -6.50 -4.54
N ASP A 344 18.63 -6.41 -4.74
CA ASP A 344 19.22 -5.31 -5.49
C ASP A 344 18.51 -5.18 -6.86
N CYS A 345 17.60 -4.21 -6.94
CA CYS A 345 16.79 -3.97 -8.14
C CYS A 345 17.60 -3.24 -9.23
N GLY A 346 18.79 -2.70 -8.88
CA GLY A 346 19.65 -1.99 -9.81
C GLY A 346 18.89 -0.91 -10.60
N PHE A 347 18.95 -0.96 -11.92
CA PHE A 347 18.28 0.02 -12.78
C PHE A 347 16.74 0.08 -12.67
N TRP A 348 16.10 -0.91 -12.03
CA TRP A 348 14.64 -0.92 -11.80
C TRP A 348 14.19 -0.08 -10.61
N GLU A 349 15.09 0.31 -9.73
CA GLU A 349 14.76 0.94 -8.44
C GLU A 349 13.84 2.18 -8.59
N PRO A 350 14.13 3.16 -9.47
CA PRO A 350 13.26 4.32 -9.63
C PRO A 350 11.85 3.94 -10.10
N LEU A 351 11.75 2.97 -11.02
CA LEU A 351 10.47 2.53 -11.57
C LEU A 351 9.67 1.72 -10.54
N ARG A 352 10.34 0.87 -9.77
CA ARG A 352 9.72 0.11 -8.66
C ARG A 352 9.07 1.06 -7.67
N ASP A 353 9.81 2.07 -7.24
CA ASP A 353 9.35 3.00 -6.20
C ASP A 353 8.15 3.82 -6.67
N VAL A 354 8.18 4.29 -7.91
CA VAL A 354 7.03 4.99 -8.52
C VAL A 354 5.83 4.08 -8.69
N CYS A 355 6.04 2.85 -9.17
CA CYS A 355 4.93 1.90 -9.32
C CYS A 355 4.27 1.59 -7.98
N ARG A 356 5.05 1.45 -6.90
CA ARG A 356 4.51 1.28 -5.55
C ARG A 356 3.70 2.49 -5.10
N ARG A 357 4.22 3.72 -5.30
CA ARG A 357 3.47 4.95 -5.01
C ARG A 357 2.18 5.08 -5.82
N ASN A 358 2.14 4.48 -7.00
CA ASN A 358 0.95 4.42 -7.85
C ASN A 358 0.05 3.20 -7.54
N GLY A 359 0.31 2.45 -6.47
CA GLY A 359 -0.50 1.31 -6.05
C GLY A 359 -0.28 0.03 -6.86
N TYR A 360 0.92 -0.16 -7.43
CA TYR A 360 1.28 -1.39 -8.15
C TYR A 360 2.42 -2.12 -7.45
N LEU A 361 2.19 -3.38 -7.09
CA LEU A 361 3.25 -4.27 -6.59
C LEU A 361 4.13 -4.77 -7.73
N ILE A 362 5.42 -4.62 -7.53
CA ILE A 362 6.44 -5.23 -8.38
C ILE A 362 7.29 -6.18 -7.54
#